data_935adcb6c3dc9e01c2c1955a5b08e5c4
#
_entry.id   935adcb6c3dc9e01c2c1955a5b08e5c4
#
_cell.length_a   1.000
_cell.length_b   1.000
_cell.length_c   1.000
_cell.angle_alpha   90.00
_cell.angle_beta   90.00
_cell.angle_gamma   90.00
#
_symmetry.space_group_name_H-M   'P 1'
#
loop_
_entity.id
_entity.type
_entity.pdbx_description
1 polymer ?
#
loop_
_entity_poly.entity_id
_entity_poly.type
_entity_poly.pdbx_seq_one_letter_code
_entity_poly.pdbx_strand_id
1 'polypeptide(L)'
;MSRIAHPRPLGLKAERAKRDPEHMGRVAQLPCVICGRWPVEVHHCIHDRYGQRRSPDTETIPLCYDHHQLLHADKRAWREAHGPDHGYLPEVLAAIGAEPSGER
;
A
#
# COMPACT_ATOMS: atom_id res chain seq x y z
N MET A 1 -36.41 4.53 -0.08
CA MET A 1 -36.03 4.50 0.31
C MET A 1 -35.54 4.27 0.30
N SER A 2 -35.37 4.41 0.22
CA SER A 2 -34.67 4.29 0.55
C SER A 2 -34.18 4.09 0.47
N ARG A 3 -34.14 4.19 0.45
CA ARG A 3 -33.41 4.03 0.62
C ARG A 3 -32.73 3.83 0.51
N ILE A 4 -32.79 3.98 0.41
CA ILE A 4 -32.02 3.89 0.56
C ILE A 4 -31.37 3.67 0.44
N ALA A 5 -31.46 3.79 0.32
CA ALA A 5 -30.71 3.67 0.51
C ALA A 5 -30.04 3.53 0.23
N HIS A 6 -29.98 3.75 0.02
CA HIS A 6 -29.15 3.75 0.08
C HIS A 6 -28.53 3.80 -0.07
N PRO A 7 -28.68 3.90 -0.10
CA PRO A 7 -27.92 4.06 -0.07
C PRO A 7 -27.14 4.09 -0.21
N ARG A 8 -26.87 4.15 -0.27
CA ARG A 8 -26.13 4.29 -0.15
C ARG A 8 -25.55 4.17 -0.40
N PRO A 9 -25.49 4.30 -0.10
CA PRO A 9 -24.91 4.37 -0.25
C PRO A 9 -24.25 3.91 -0.78
N LEU A 10 -24.37 3.51 -1.30
CA LEU A 10 -23.66 3.13 -1.70
C LEU A 10 -22.48 3.51 -2.18
N GLY A 11 -22.44 4.41 -2.68
CA GLY A 11 -21.15 5.01 -2.79
C GLY A 11 -20.17 4.54 -1.84
N LEU A 12 -20.64 4.03 -0.83
CA LEU A 12 -19.76 3.52 0.17
C LEU A 12 -18.79 2.53 -0.33
N LYS A 13 -19.21 1.72 -1.25
CA LYS A 13 -18.32 0.74 -1.78
C LYS A 13 -17.20 1.34 -2.54
N ALA A 14 -17.47 2.38 -3.23
CA ALA A 14 -16.45 3.04 -4.00
C ALA A 14 -15.39 3.65 -3.13
N GLU A 15 -15.74 3.92 -1.90
CA GLU A 15 -14.80 4.54 -1.01
C GLU A 15 -13.95 3.57 -0.23
N ARG A 16 -14.23 2.30 -0.34
CA ARG A 16 -13.42 1.32 0.31
C ARG A 16 -12.15 1.10 -0.44
N ALA A 17 -11.13 0.69 0.28
CA ALA A 17 -9.87 0.36 -0.34
C ALA A 17 -10.08 -0.81 -1.29
N LYS A 18 -9.48 -0.72 -2.44
CA LYS A 18 -9.56 -1.78 -3.42
C LYS A 18 -8.82 -3.00 -2.96
N ARG A 19 -9.42 -4.15 -3.21
CA ARG A 19 -8.78 -5.40 -2.87
C ARG A 19 -8.21 -6.03 -4.10
N ASP A 20 -6.99 -6.50 -4.00
CA ASP A 20 -6.30 -7.13 -5.12
C ASP A 20 -5.27 -8.12 -4.60
N PRO A 21 -5.74 -9.31 -4.17
CA PRO A 21 -4.81 -10.28 -3.60
C PRO A 21 -3.76 -10.77 -4.58
N GLU A 22 -4.07 -10.77 -5.85
CA GLU A 22 -3.10 -11.18 -6.84
C GLU A 22 -1.94 -10.20 -6.91
N HIS A 23 -2.24 -8.92 -6.89
CA HIS A 23 -1.23 -7.88 -6.86
C HIS A 23 -0.35 -8.04 -5.61
N MET A 24 -1.00 -8.22 -4.45
CA MET A 24 -0.27 -8.38 -3.21
C MET A 24 0.63 -9.62 -3.24
N GLY A 25 0.16 -10.67 -3.87
CA GLY A 25 0.97 -11.87 -4.03
C GLY A 25 2.25 -11.62 -4.82
N ARG A 26 2.16 -10.77 -5.83
CA ARG A 26 3.33 -10.41 -6.61
C ARG A 26 4.29 -9.55 -5.80
N VAL A 27 3.76 -8.60 -5.04
CA VAL A 27 4.60 -7.77 -4.17
C VAL A 27 5.32 -8.63 -3.14
N ALA A 28 4.65 -9.67 -2.65
CA ALA A 28 5.24 -10.55 -1.64
C ALA A 28 6.45 -11.33 -2.16
N GLN A 29 6.64 -11.41 -3.47
CA GLN A 29 7.78 -12.11 -4.06
C GLN A 29 8.98 -11.20 -4.26
N LEU A 30 8.85 -9.91 -3.99
CA LEU A 30 9.94 -8.97 -4.19
C LEU A 30 10.77 -8.84 -2.93
N PRO A 31 12.03 -8.44 -3.06
CA PRO A 31 12.84 -8.17 -1.87
C PRO A 31 12.43 -6.84 -1.23
N CYS A 32 12.84 -6.66 0.02
CA CYS A 32 12.59 -5.43 0.75
C CYS A 32 13.12 -4.23 -0.03
N VAL A 33 12.30 -3.19 -0.18
CA VAL A 33 12.71 -2.01 -0.94
C VAL A 33 13.83 -1.24 -0.26
N ILE A 34 14.04 -1.45 1.02
CA ILE A 34 15.07 -0.74 1.77
C ILE A 34 16.39 -1.50 1.76
N CYS A 35 16.38 -2.78 2.07
CA CYS A 35 17.61 -3.52 2.28
C CYS A 35 17.79 -4.74 1.38
N GLY A 36 16.79 -5.05 0.57
CA GLY A 36 16.89 -6.17 -0.36
C GLY A 36 16.71 -7.54 0.25
N ARG A 37 16.43 -7.63 1.54
CA ARG A 37 16.24 -8.93 2.18
C ARG A 37 14.91 -9.55 1.83
N TRP A 38 14.83 -10.84 1.94
CA TRP A 38 13.61 -11.60 1.72
C TRP A 38 13.61 -12.72 2.77
N PRO A 39 12.51 -13.13 3.34
CA PRO A 39 11.14 -12.81 2.93
C PRO A 39 10.69 -11.43 3.41
N VAL A 40 9.57 -11.00 2.86
CA VAL A 40 9.03 -9.69 3.16
C VAL A 40 7.60 -9.79 3.63
N GLU A 41 7.13 -8.69 4.20
CA GLU A 41 5.72 -8.50 4.50
C GLU A 41 5.20 -7.45 3.53
N VAL A 42 3.95 -7.58 3.13
CA VAL A 42 3.35 -6.63 2.21
C VAL A 42 2.76 -5.49 3.04
N HIS A 43 3.30 -4.30 2.84
CA HIS A 43 2.94 -3.14 3.64
C HIS A 43 2.05 -2.19 2.86
N HIS A 44 0.87 -1.90 3.39
CA HIS A 44 0.00 -0.88 2.80
C HIS A 44 0.54 0.49 3.18
N CYS A 45 0.77 1.33 2.19
CA CYS A 45 1.38 2.64 2.44
C CYS A 45 0.54 3.48 3.37
N ILE A 46 1.19 4.10 4.35
CA ILE A 46 0.49 4.86 5.39
C ILE A 46 0.89 6.33 5.47
N HIS A 47 2.03 6.70 4.90
CA HIS A 47 2.42 8.11 4.95
C HIS A 47 1.44 8.96 4.16
N ASP A 48 1.13 10.13 4.70
CA ASP A 48 0.22 11.08 4.07
C ASP A 48 -1.22 10.59 3.98
N ARG A 49 -1.59 9.62 4.80
CA ARG A 49 -2.97 9.13 4.82
C ARG A 49 -3.82 9.83 5.89
N TYR A 50 -3.24 10.52 6.81
CA TYR A 50 -3.92 11.40 7.78
C TYR A 50 -5.31 10.92 8.24
N GLY A 51 -5.34 9.77 8.85
CA GLY A 51 -6.61 9.24 9.37
C GLY A 51 -7.49 8.60 8.34
N GLN A 52 -7.01 8.48 7.13
CA GLN A 52 -7.76 7.82 6.08
C GLN A 52 -7.77 6.33 6.27
N ARG A 53 -8.67 5.69 5.56
CA ARG A 53 -8.74 4.26 5.53
C ARG A 53 -7.47 3.69 4.94
N ARG A 54 -7.28 2.39 5.14
CA ARG A 54 -6.16 1.68 4.58
C ARG A 54 -6.10 1.92 3.07
N SER A 55 -4.91 2.06 2.54
CA SER A 55 -4.73 2.25 1.12
C SER A 55 -5.12 0.99 0.35
N PRO A 56 -5.41 1.11 -0.95
CA PRO A 56 -5.75 -0.07 -1.73
C PRO A 56 -4.58 -1.05 -1.82
N ASP A 57 -4.90 -2.30 -2.12
CA ASP A 57 -3.89 -3.35 -2.22
C ASP A 57 -2.86 -3.07 -3.30
N THR A 58 -3.20 -2.19 -4.25
CA THR A 58 -2.25 -1.81 -5.29
C THR A 58 -1.24 -0.77 -4.82
N GLU A 59 -1.42 -0.23 -3.62
CA GLU A 59 -0.46 0.72 -3.05
C GLU A 59 0.28 0.08 -1.90
N THR A 60 0.97 -1.01 -2.22
CA THR A 60 1.71 -1.77 -1.22
C THR A 60 3.17 -1.92 -1.63
N ILE A 61 4.03 -2.04 -0.64
CA ILE A 61 5.46 -2.22 -0.90
C ILE A 61 5.97 -3.39 -0.05
N PRO A 62 7.03 -4.07 -0.51
CA PRO A 62 7.60 -5.17 0.27
C PRO A 62 8.60 -4.64 1.28
N LEU A 63 8.40 -4.99 2.53
CA LEU A 63 9.32 -4.62 3.61
C LEU A 63 9.67 -5.85 4.41
N CYS A 64 10.96 -6.02 4.72
CA CYS A 64 11.34 -7.10 5.62
C CYS A 64 10.76 -6.80 6.99
N TYR A 65 10.74 -7.83 7.84
CA TYR A 65 10.15 -7.67 9.16
C TYR A 65 10.73 -6.48 9.92
N ASP A 66 12.06 -6.36 9.90
CA ASP A 66 12.72 -5.30 10.66
C ASP A 66 12.32 -3.91 10.18
N HIS A 67 12.37 -3.68 8.89
CA HIS A 67 12.02 -2.35 8.37
C HIS A 67 10.54 -2.05 8.51
N HIS A 68 9.70 -3.09 8.44
CA HIS A 68 8.28 -2.90 8.65
C HIS A 68 7.99 -2.53 10.11
N GLN A 69 8.66 -3.20 11.05
CA GLN A 69 8.50 -2.88 12.46
C GLN A 69 8.98 -1.47 12.79
N LEU A 70 10.11 -1.08 12.23
CA LEU A 70 10.61 0.26 12.46
C LEU A 70 9.65 1.33 11.95
N LEU A 71 9.03 1.09 10.80
CA LEU A 71 8.08 2.04 10.25
C LEU A 71 6.90 2.24 11.19
N HIS A 72 6.35 1.15 11.69
CA HIS A 72 5.20 1.26 12.59
C HIS A 72 5.56 1.77 13.97
N ALA A 73 6.81 1.60 14.38
CA ALA A 73 7.25 2.11 15.66
C ALA A 73 7.38 3.64 15.64
N ASP A 74 7.85 4.19 14.52
CA ASP A 74 8.03 5.64 14.41
C ASP A 74 8.01 6.02 12.94
N LYS A 75 6.82 6.22 12.40
CA LYS A 75 6.69 6.47 10.97
C LYS A 75 7.33 7.79 10.54
N ARG A 76 7.43 8.75 11.43
CA ARG A 76 8.05 10.00 11.10
C ARG A 76 9.56 9.83 10.93
N ALA A 77 10.19 9.16 11.88
CA ALA A 77 11.63 8.90 11.79
C ALA A 77 11.96 8.04 10.59
N TRP A 78 11.12 7.06 10.30
CA TRP A 78 11.31 6.20 9.15
C TRP A 78 11.27 7.03 7.86
N ARG A 79 10.31 7.95 7.79
CA ARG A 79 10.17 8.81 6.63
C ARG A 79 11.39 9.71 6.45
N GLU A 80 11.93 10.20 7.55
CA GLU A 80 13.13 11.04 7.50
C GLU A 80 14.34 10.26 7.00
N ALA A 81 14.42 8.99 7.35
CA ALA A 81 15.55 8.16 6.97
C ALA A 81 15.42 7.62 5.55
N HIS A 82 14.22 7.31 5.11
CA HIS A 82 14.02 6.56 3.88
C HIS A 82 13.09 7.23 2.87
N GLY A 83 12.48 8.34 3.23
CA GLY A 83 11.45 8.99 2.42
C GLY A 83 10.09 8.40 2.70
N PRO A 84 9.03 8.94 2.12
CA PRO A 84 7.70 8.41 2.34
C PRO A 84 7.56 7.02 1.75
N ASP A 85 6.80 6.16 2.41
CA ASP A 85 6.68 4.78 1.98
C ASP A 85 6.10 4.66 0.57
N HIS A 86 5.15 5.54 0.22
CA HIS A 86 4.58 5.50 -1.12
C HIS A 86 5.53 5.95 -2.21
N GLY A 87 6.68 6.53 -1.85
CA GLY A 87 7.67 6.92 -2.81
C GLY A 87 8.31 5.74 -3.53
N TYR A 88 8.16 4.53 -2.98
CA TYR A 88 8.71 3.32 -3.61
C TYR A 88 7.74 2.65 -4.56
N LEU A 89 6.50 3.16 -4.66
CA LEU A 89 5.49 2.52 -5.51
C LEU A 89 5.88 2.43 -6.99
N PRO A 90 6.49 3.47 -7.60
CA PRO A 90 6.84 3.33 -9.01
C PRO A 90 7.77 2.16 -9.28
N GLU A 91 8.78 1.97 -8.43
CA GLU A 91 9.70 0.87 -8.67
C GLU A 91 9.06 -0.49 -8.39
N VAL A 92 8.16 -0.55 -7.40
CA VAL A 92 7.45 -1.79 -7.10
C VAL A 92 6.55 -2.16 -8.27
N LEU A 93 5.79 -1.19 -8.78
CA LEU A 93 4.90 -1.44 -9.91
C LEU A 93 5.68 -1.88 -11.13
N ALA A 94 6.81 -1.26 -11.39
CA ALA A 94 7.65 -1.67 -12.50
C ALA A 94 8.16 -3.10 -12.31
N ALA A 95 8.54 -3.44 -11.09
CA ALA A 95 9.10 -4.76 -10.82
C ALA A 95 8.10 -5.88 -11.03
N ILE A 96 6.83 -5.65 -10.73
CA ILE A 96 5.82 -6.69 -10.92
C ILE A 96 5.12 -6.58 -12.27
N GLY A 97 5.53 -5.65 -13.11
CA GLY A 97 4.95 -5.49 -14.43
C GLY A 97 3.57 -4.85 -14.44
N ALA A 98 3.21 -4.16 -13.38
CA ALA A 98 1.90 -3.52 -13.31
C ALA A 98 1.97 -2.12 -13.87
N GLU A 99 0.85 -1.67 -14.42
CA GLU A 99 0.79 -0.31 -14.93
C GLU A 99 0.42 0.63 -13.83
N PRO A 100 0.97 1.84 -13.84
CA PRO A 100 0.56 2.81 -12.84
C PRO A 100 -0.91 3.12 -12.97
N SER A 101 -1.50 3.44 -11.85
CA SER A 101 -2.88 3.84 -11.82
C SER A 101 -3.10 5.03 -12.72
N GLY A 102 -4.17 4.99 -13.47
CA GLY A 102 -4.49 6.11 -14.32
C GLY A 102 -3.89 6.06 -15.70
N GLU A 103 -3.10 5.07 -15.95
CA GLU A 103 -2.47 4.95 -17.25
C GLU A 103 -3.36 4.36 -18.29
N ARG A 104 -4.52 3.96 -17.96
CA ARG A 104 -5.37 3.28 -18.92
C ARG A 104 -6.15 4.17 -19.77
#